data_56bc02f80cec8532ab31ea3104ee91dd
#
_entry.id   56bc02f80cec8532ab31ea3104ee91dd
#
_cell.length_a   1.000
_cell.length_b   1.000
_cell.length_c   1.000
_cell.angle_alpha   90.00
_cell.angle_beta   90.00
_cell.angle_gamma   90.00
#
_symmetry.space_group_name_H-M   'P 1'
#
loop_
_entity.id
_entity.type
_entity.pdbx_description
1 polymer ?
#
loop_
_entity_poly.entity_id
_entity_poly.type
_entity_poly.pdbx_seq_one_letter_code
_entity_poly.pdbx_strand_id
1 'polypeptide(L)'
;EADFIKTNGFNIFMLNGNLLLIMGIPEFGELYLESNTSIEGNPIQMMLEGDKLVIASSVNSAETSNQKLVSQNSIHSINLVKYTILNVSNASSPEVVKEVYVEGNYQTARLVDGTVRSITHFWTYIKDLQSYVNLPIEYWEEGNYDARMELWNSSVKDVIENNTKII
;
A
#
# COMPACT_ATOMS: atom_id res chain seq x y z
N GLU A 1 -13.01 -10.10 -9.39
CA GLU A 1 -11.76 -10.69 -8.93
C GLU A 1 -10.58 -9.84 -9.43
N ALA A 2 -9.57 -9.62 -8.60
CA ALA A 2 -8.40 -8.86 -8.96
C ALA A 2 -7.38 -9.75 -9.67
N ASP A 3 -6.70 -9.25 -10.71
CA ASP A 3 -5.78 -10.03 -11.54
C ASP A 3 -4.78 -9.11 -12.27
N PHE A 4 -3.78 -9.70 -12.95
CA PHE A 4 -2.82 -9.00 -13.82
C PHE A 4 -3.34 -8.79 -15.25
N ILE A 5 -4.36 -9.52 -15.66
CA ILE A 5 -4.99 -9.46 -16.98
C ILE A 5 -6.50 -9.39 -16.82
N LYS A 6 -7.11 -8.43 -17.52
CA LYS A 6 -8.56 -8.27 -17.61
C LYS A 6 -8.99 -8.08 -19.05
N THR A 7 -10.26 -8.35 -19.33
CA THR A 7 -10.86 -8.08 -20.65
C THR A 7 -12.30 -7.60 -20.48
N ASN A 8 -12.71 -6.72 -21.36
CA ASN A 8 -14.11 -6.31 -21.53
C ASN A 8 -14.76 -6.92 -22.79
N GLY A 9 -14.07 -7.88 -23.44
CA GLY A 9 -14.51 -8.51 -24.67
C GLY A 9 -13.98 -7.84 -25.96
N PHE A 10 -13.57 -6.56 -25.89
CA PHE A 10 -13.03 -5.79 -27.02
C PHE A 10 -11.56 -5.45 -26.83
N ASN A 11 -11.15 -5.35 -25.58
CA ASN A 11 -9.78 -5.03 -25.20
C ASN A 11 -9.27 -6.01 -24.15
N ILE A 12 -7.97 -6.23 -24.16
CA ILE A 12 -7.21 -6.89 -23.09
C ILE A 12 -6.40 -5.81 -22.37
N PHE A 13 -6.57 -5.74 -21.07
CA PHE A 13 -5.80 -4.91 -20.14
C PHE A 13 -4.77 -5.79 -19.47
N MET A 14 -3.50 -5.41 -19.52
CA MET A 14 -2.41 -6.21 -18.97
C MET A 14 -1.41 -5.34 -18.22
N LEU A 15 -1.01 -5.78 -17.04
CA LEU A 15 0.09 -5.19 -16.29
C LEU A 15 1.40 -5.88 -16.68
N ASN A 16 2.38 -5.10 -17.11
CA ASN A 16 3.72 -5.54 -17.44
C ASN A 16 4.75 -4.61 -16.77
N GLY A 17 5.31 -5.05 -15.65
CA GLY A 17 6.11 -4.19 -14.79
C GLY A 17 5.26 -3.02 -14.29
N ASN A 18 5.74 -1.80 -14.52
CA ASN A 18 5.02 -0.58 -14.18
C ASN A 18 4.17 -0.01 -15.34
N LEU A 19 3.90 -0.80 -16.37
CA LEU A 19 3.08 -0.39 -17.51
C LEU A 19 1.73 -1.09 -17.51
N LEU A 20 0.67 -0.33 -17.70
CA LEU A 20 -0.61 -0.81 -18.17
C LEU A 20 -0.57 -0.81 -19.70
N LEU A 21 -0.68 -1.99 -20.29
CA LEU A 21 -0.85 -2.17 -21.73
C LEU A 21 -2.33 -2.44 -22.04
N ILE A 22 -2.88 -1.71 -23.01
CA ILE A 22 -4.22 -1.96 -23.51
C ILE A 22 -4.10 -2.46 -24.94
N MET A 23 -4.57 -3.68 -25.18
CA MET A 23 -4.56 -4.34 -26.48
C MET A 23 -5.97 -4.36 -27.05
N GLY A 24 -6.13 -3.94 -28.28
CA GLY A 24 -7.38 -4.09 -29.04
C GLY A 24 -7.50 -5.48 -29.67
N ILE A 25 -8.72 -5.97 -29.77
CA ILE A 25 -9.07 -7.23 -30.43
C ILE A 25 -10.05 -6.90 -31.58
N PRO A 26 -9.56 -6.48 -32.76
CA PRO A 26 -10.44 -6.10 -33.87
C PRO A 26 -11.18 -7.31 -34.45
N GLU A 27 -10.48 -8.46 -34.57
CA GLU A 27 -11.01 -9.72 -35.06
C GLU A 27 -10.40 -10.88 -34.27
N PHE A 28 -11.03 -12.05 -34.35
CA PHE A 28 -10.53 -13.24 -33.67
C PHE A 28 -9.12 -13.61 -34.12
N GLY A 29 -8.19 -13.68 -33.18
CA GLY A 29 -6.79 -14.01 -33.41
C GLY A 29 -5.89 -12.82 -33.73
N GLU A 30 -6.42 -11.61 -33.82
CA GLU A 30 -5.64 -10.40 -34.04
C GLU A 30 -5.53 -9.58 -32.73
N LEU A 31 -4.32 -9.10 -32.45
CA LEU A 31 -4.03 -8.22 -31.33
C LEU A 31 -3.17 -7.07 -31.79
N TYR A 32 -3.49 -5.85 -31.35
CA TYR A 32 -2.63 -4.70 -31.55
C TYR A 32 -2.60 -3.82 -30.31
N LEU A 33 -1.49 -3.11 -30.10
CA LEU A 33 -1.33 -2.22 -28.96
C LEU A 33 -2.12 -0.92 -29.22
N GLU A 34 -3.16 -0.68 -28.40
CA GLU A 34 -3.93 0.57 -28.40
C GLU A 34 -3.19 1.67 -27.65
N SER A 35 -2.74 1.38 -26.44
CA SER A 35 -2.02 2.34 -25.61
C SER A 35 -1.14 1.65 -24.58
N ASN A 36 -0.17 2.43 -24.06
CA ASN A 36 0.57 2.09 -22.86
C ASN A 36 0.55 3.27 -21.89
N THR A 37 0.41 2.98 -20.60
CA THR A 37 0.34 4.00 -19.56
C THR A 37 1.25 3.60 -18.41
N SER A 38 2.13 4.50 -17.99
CA SER A 38 2.98 4.27 -16.83
C SER A 38 2.16 4.39 -15.54
N ILE A 39 2.29 3.41 -14.67
CA ILE A 39 1.66 3.35 -13.35
C ILE A 39 2.73 3.55 -12.29
N GLU A 40 2.48 4.45 -11.35
CA GLU A 40 3.41 4.73 -10.26
C GLU A 40 3.59 3.51 -9.34
N GLY A 41 4.83 3.25 -8.97
CA GLY A 41 5.21 2.15 -8.09
C GLY A 41 5.23 0.81 -8.79
N ASN A 42 4.97 -0.24 -8.03
CA ASN A 42 4.91 -1.61 -8.50
C ASN A 42 3.46 -2.10 -8.53
N PRO A 43 2.81 -2.17 -9.69
CA PRO A 43 1.46 -2.72 -9.81
C PRO A 43 1.35 -4.13 -9.26
N ILE A 44 0.31 -4.37 -8.47
CA ILE A 44 0.07 -5.64 -7.80
C ILE A 44 -1.09 -6.37 -8.48
N GLN A 45 -2.18 -5.65 -8.71
CA GLN A 45 -3.41 -6.22 -9.27
C GLN A 45 -4.27 -5.12 -9.89
N MET A 46 -5.18 -5.53 -10.79
CA MET A 46 -6.19 -4.64 -11.33
C MET A 46 -7.60 -5.25 -11.22
N MET A 47 -8.57 -4.38 -11.22
CA MET A 47 -10.01 -4.69 -11.21
C MET A 47 -10.69 -3.86 -12.27
N LEU A 48 -11.56 -4.48 -13.07
CA LEU A 48 -12.27 -3.83 -14.17
C LEU A 48 -13.77 -3.97 -13.96
N GLU A 49 -14.50 -2.88 -14.13
CA GLU A 49 -15.96 -2.86 -14.16
C GLU A 49 -16.42 -1.78 -15.15
N GLY A 50 -17.07 -2.23 -16.23
CA GLY A 50 -17.43 -1.34 -17.34
C GLY A 50 -16.20 -0.61 -17.86
N ASP A 51 -16.28 0.73 -17.90
CA ASP A 51 -15.18 1.60 -18.35
C ASP A 51 -14.26 2.07 -17.20
N LYS A 52 -14.37 1.49 -16.02
CA LYS A 52 -13.52 1.83 -14.88
C LYS A 52 -12.51 0.73 -14.61
N LEU A 53 -11.24 1.09 -14.66
CA LEU A 53 -10.13 0.22 -14.29
C LEU A 53 -9.47 0.77 -13.02
N VAL A 54 -9.34 -0.09 -12.01
CA VAL A 54 -8.65 0.24 -10.76
C VAL A 54 -7.39 -0.60 -10.67
N ILE A 55 -6.24 0.04 -10.50
CA ILE A 55 -4.95 -0.62 -10.33
C ILE A 55 -4.44 -0.35 -8.91
N ALA A 56 -4.14 -1.40 -8.18
CA ALA A 56 -3.45 -1.33 -6.90
C ALA A 56 -1.94 -1.47 -7.13
N SER A 57 -1.16 -0.55 -6.60
CA SER A 57 0.31 -0.54 -6.68
C SER A 57 0.93 -0.40 -5.30
N SER A 58 2.09 -1.00 -5.08
CA SER A 58 2.94 -0.71 -3.93
C SER A 58 3.84 0.49 -4.27
N VAL A 59 3.86 1.48 -3.40
CA VAL A 59 4.65 2.72 -3.58
C VAL A 59 5.47 2.96 -2.31
N ASN A 60 6.73 3.34 -2.49
CA ASN A 60 7.55 3.82 -1.39
C ASN A 60 7.20 5.29 -1.12
N SER A 61 6.88 5.64 0.12
CA SER A 61 6.50 7.00 0.50
C SER A 61 7.60 8.04 0.21
N ALA A 62 8.87 7.64 0.22
CA ALA A 62 9.99 8.51 -0.12
C ALA A 62 10.14 8.77 -1.63
N GLU A 63 9.53 7.93 -2.48
CA GLU A 63 9.67 7.97 -3.94
C GLU A 63 8.36 8.40 -4.63
N THR A 64 7.30 8.65 -3.86
CA THR A 64 6.01 9.02 -4.44
C THR A 64 6.07 10.34 -5.19
N SER A 65 5.40 10.38 -6.34
CA SER A 65 5.21 11.60 -7.12
C SER A 65 4.36 12.66 -6.41
N ASN A 66 3.58 12.26 -5.41
CA ASN A 66 2.69 13.14 -4.66
C ASN A 66 3.44 13.88 -3.51
N GLN A 67 4.14 14.95 -3.87
CA GLN A 67 4.90 15.78 -2.93
C GLN A 67 4.05 16.37 -1.78
N LYS A 68 2.75 16.53 -1.97
CA LYS A 68 1.86 17.03 -0.91
C LYS A 68 1.71 16.04 0.23
N LEU A 69 1.69 14.74 -0.05
CA LEU A 69 1.64 13.70 0.98
C LEU A 69 2.90 13.72 1.84
N VAL A 70 4.07 13.86 1.20
CA VAL A 70 5.37 13.87 1.89
C VAL A 70 5.53 15.13 2.76
N SER A 71 5.08 16.29 2.28
CA SER A 71 5.27 17.58 2.97
C SER A 71 4.39 17.76 4.21
N GLN A 72 3.30 17.00 4.34
CA GLN A 72 2.34 17.17 5.44
C GLN A 72 2.72 16.43 6.73
N ASN A 73 3.87 15.73 6.78
CA ASN A 73 4.27 14.86 7.91
C ASN A 73 3.16 13.89 8.39
N SER A 74 2.19 13.62 7.51
CA SER A 74 1.01 12.79 7.83
C SER A 74 1.21 11.32 7.48
N ILE A 75 2.31 10.99 6.80
CA ILE A 75 2.65 9.61 6.43
C ILE A 75 3.63 9.05 7.47
N HIS A 76 3.24 7.96 8.10
CA HIS A 76 4.02 7.26 9.11
C HIS A 76 4.60 5.94 8.60
N SER A 77 4.14 5.48 7.43
CA SER A 77 4.61 4.24 6.82
C SER A 77 5.53 4.51 5.64
N ILE A 78 6.60 3.72 5.52
CA ILE A 78 7.46 3.70 4.33
C ILE A 78 6.68 3.13 3.13
N ASN A 79 5.76 2.18 3.38
CA ASN A 79 5.00 1.51 2.34
C ASN A 79 3.59 2.10 2.23
N LEU A 80 3.22 2.41 1.01
CA LEU A 80 1.89 2.87 0.64
C LEU A 80 1.29 1.92 -0.39
N VAL A 81 -0.01 1.76 -0.34
CA VAL A 81 -0.81 1.18 -1.43
C VAL A 81 -1.47 2.32 -2.18
N LYS A 82 -1.14 2.47 -3.45
CA LYS A 82 -1.78 3.43 -4.34
C LYS A 82 -2.86 2.73 -5.14
N TYR A 83 -4.06 3.30 -5.17
CA TYR A 83 -5.12 2.93 -6.10
C TYR A 83 -5.21 3.99 -7.18
N THR A 84 -4.89 3.62 -8.41
CA THR A 84 -5.05 4.45 -9.60
C THR A 84 -6.34 4.05 -10.28
N ILE A 85 -7.31 4.96 -10.35
CA ILE A 85 -8.60 4.76 -11.00
C ILE A 85 -8.54 5.43 -12.38
N LEU A 86 -8.70 4.63 -13.42
CA LEU A 86 -8.70 5.10 -14.81
C LEU A 86 -10.09 4.96 -15.43
N ASN A 87 -10.44 5.92 -16.28
CA ASN A 87 -11.48 5.77 -17.27
C ASN A 87 -10.85 5.19 -18.54
N VAL A 88 -11.30 4.00 -18.95
CA VAL A 88 -10.80 3.26 -20.11
C VAL A 88 -11.84 3.14 -21.22
N SER A 89 -12.86 4.01 -21.22
CA SER A 89 -13.86 4.06 -22.30
C SER A 89 -13.22 4.35 -23.67
N ASN A 90 -12.11 5.07 -23.69
CA ASN A 90 -11.24 5.21 -24.85
C ASN A 90 -9.93 4.45 -24.60
N ALA A 91 -9.81 3.26 -25.18
CA ALA A 91 -8.65 2.38 -25.01
C ALA A 91 -7.33 3.01 -25.50
N SER A 92 -7.40 3.87 -26.53
CA SER A 92 -6.22 4.54 -27.09
C SER A 92 -5.73 5.72 -26.23
N SER A 93 -6.56 6.22 -25.30
CA SER A 93 -6.24 7.35 -24.43
C SER A 93 -6.92 7.19 -23.05
N PRO A 94 -6.46 6.25 -22.21
CA PRO A 94 -7.00 6.10 -20.88
C PRO A 94 -6.69 7.32 -20.01
N GLU A 95 -7.66 7.74 -19.19
CA GLU A 95 -7.53 8.91 -18.34
C GLU A 95 -7.51 8.56 -16.86
N VAL A 96 -6.55 9.08 -16.12
CA VAL A 96 -6.54 8.96 -14.65
C VAL A 96 -7.62 9.87 -14.08
N VAL A 97 -8.62 9.25 -13.45
CA VAL A 97 -9.76 9.96 -12.84
C VAL A 97 -9.47 10.31 -11.39
N LYS A 98 -8.81 9.39 -10.67
CA LYS A 98 -8.53 9.56 -9.24
C LYS A 98 -7.35 8.71 -8.81
N GLU A 99 -6.63 9.22 -7.82
CA GLU A 99 -5.57 8.49 -7.12
C GLU A 99 -5.86 8.52 -5.62
N VAL A 100 -5.69 7.38 -4.97
CA VAL A 100 -5.90 7.23 -3.52
C VAL A 100 -4.70 6.50 -2.96
N TYR A 101 -4.11 7.06 -1.89
CA TYR A 101 -3.00 6.45 -1.18
C TYR A 101 -3.47 5.99 0.19
N VAL A 102 -3.10 4.78 0.57
CA VAL A 102 -3.41 4.16 1.86
C VAL A 102 -2.11 3.65 2.46
N GLU A 103 -1.84 3.97 3.72
CA GLU A 103 -0.66 3.48 4.42
C GLU A 103 -0.71 1.96 4.61
N GLY A 104 0.47 1.33 4.51
CA GLY A 104 0.65 -0.08 4.75
C GLY A 104 0.94 -0.93 3.52
N ASN A 105 0.85 -2.24 3.72
CA ASN A 105 1.11 -3.25 2.71
C ASN A 105 -0.20 -3.85 2.22
N TYR A 106 -0.33 -3.99 0.91
CA TYR A 106 -1.48 -4.63 0.28
C TYR A 106 -1.61 -6.09 0.71
N GLN A 107 -2.81 -6.51 1.08
CA GLN A 107 -3.13 -7.90 1.37
C GLN A 107 -4.06 -8.48 0.30
N THR A 108 -5.20 -7.83 0.08
CA THR A 108 -6.18 -8.25 -0.92
C THR A 108 -7.14 -7.10 -1.23
N ALA A 109 -7.75 -7.15 -2.41
CA ALA A 109 -8.88 -6.30 -2.77
C ALA A 109 -9.91 -7.06 -3.61
N ARG A 110 -11.15 -6.60 -3.54
CA ARG A 110 -12.25 -7.08 -4.38
C ARG A 110 -13.10 -5.92 -4.84
N LEU A 111 -13.58 -6.01 -6.06
CA LEU A 111 -14.58 -5.13 -6.63
C LEU A 111 -15.94 -5.82 -6.50
N VAL A 112 -16.87 -5.18 -5.80
CA VAL A 112 -18.22 -5.69 -5.58
C VAL A 112 -19.20 -4.53 -5.73
N ASP A 113 -20.13 -4.63 -6.66
CA ASP A 113 -21.16 -3.63 -6.91
C ASP A 113 -20.58 -2.20 -7.06
N GLY A 114 -19.58 -2.03 -7.92
CA GLY A 114 -18.92 -0.74 -8.17
C GLY A 114 -18.04 -0.23 -7.03
N THR A 115 -17.89 -1.02 -5.96
CA THR A 115 -17.12 -0.63 -4.78
C THR A 115 -15.87 -1.49 -4.62
N VAL A 116 -14.70 -0.88 -4.57
CA VAL A 116 -13.46 -1.56 -4.20
C VAL A 116 -13.39 -1.70 -2.69
N ARG A 117 -13.31 -2.93 -2.22
CA ARG A 117 -13.06 -3.29 -0.82
C ARG A 117 -11.66 -3.84 -0.72
N SER A 118 -10.84 -3.24 0.12
CA SER A 118 -9.42 -3.58 0.26
C SER A 118 -9.04 -3.80 1.71
N ILE A 119 -8.09 -4.70 1.90
CA ILE A 119 -7.44 -4.95 3.19
C ILE A 119 -5.96 -4.61 3.01
N THR A 120 -5.48 -3.72 3.86
CA THR A 120 -4.06 -3.38 4.00
C THR A 120 -3.59 -3.72 5.40
N HIS A 121 -2.35 -4.13 5.54
CA HIS A 121 -1.69 -4.35 6.82
C HIS A 121 -0.74 -3.19 7.11
N PHE A 122 -0.93 -2.55 8.23
CA PHE A 122 -0.15 -1.40 8.67
C PHE A 122 0.31 -1.59 10.11
N TRP A 123 1.59 -1.28 10.38
CA TRP A 123 2.11 -1.17 11.74
C TRP A 123 1.96 0.27 12.18
N THR A 124 1.13 0.50 13.17
CA THR A 124 0.94 1.83 13.74
C THR A 124 2.26 2.34 14.31
N TYR A 125 2.75 3.44 13.75
CA TYR A 125 3.87 4.18 14.30
C TYR A 125 3.34 5.44 14.98
N ILE A 126 3.54 5.54 16.27
CA ILE A 126 3.29 6.77 17.03
C ILE A 126 4.67 7.36 17.34
N LYS A 127 4.89 8.59 16.88
CA LYS A 127 6.17 9.28 17.07
C LYS A 127 6.49 9.31 18.59
N ASP A 128 7.74 8.99 18.90
CA ASP A 128 8.30 8.95 20.27
C ASP A 128 7.71 7.87 21.18
N LEU A 129 6.73 7.06 20.70
CA LEU A 129 6.24 5.90 21.45
C LEU A 129 7.30 4.80 21.49
N GLN A 130 7.68 4.39 22.69
CA GLN A 130 8.63 3.29 22.90
C GLN A 130 7.90 1.94 22.89
N SER A 131 8.19 1.10 21.90
CA SER A 131 7.56 -0.22 21.71
C SER A 131 8.35 -1.38 22.35
N TYR A 132 9.47 -1.09 22.99
CA TYR A 132 10.36 -2.07 23.62
C TYR A 132 10.91 -1.54 24.95
N VAL A 133 11.33 -2.45 25.82
CA VAL A 133 11.91 -2.11 27.10
C VAL A 133 13.42 -2.07 26.99
N ASN A 134 14.03 -0.92 27.27
CA ASN A 134 15.48 -0.81 27.43
C ASN A 134 15.86 -1.32 28.80
N LEU A 135 16.49 -2.46 28.86
CA LEU A 135 16.96 -3.03 30.11
C LEU A 135 18.34 -2.48 30.44
N PRO A 136 18.59 -2.08 31.69
CA PRO A 136 19.90 -1.62 32.14
C PRO A 136 20.92 -2.76 32.12
N ILE A 137 22.20 -2.42 32.09
CA ILE A 137 23.27 -3.43 31.99
C ILE A 137 23.27 -4.35 33.21
N GLU A 138 22.88 -3.83 34.36
CA GLU A 138 22.78 -4.56 35.64
C GLU A 138 21.78 -5.71 35.56
N TYR A 139 20.74 -5.59 34.70
CA TYR A 139 19.81 -6.68 34.44
C TYR A 139 20.51 -7.95 33.88
N TRP A 140 21.53 -7.75 33.07
CA TRP A 140 22.25 -8.84 32.41
C TRP A 140 23.36 -9.43 33.29
N GLU A 141 23.88 -8.63 34.22
CA GLU A 141 24.94 -9.02 35.16
C GLU A 141 24.40 -9.58 36.46
N GLU A 142 23.13 -9.32 36.80
CA GLU A 142 22.51 -9.77 38.01
C GLU A 142 22.22 -11.28 37.98
N GLY A 143 22.76 -12.01 38.94
CA GLY A 143 22.58 -13.45 39.08
C GLY A 143 21.32 -13.88 39.87
N ASN A 144 20.75 -12.95 40.65
CA ASN A 144 19.55 -13.23 41.45
C ASN A 144 18.29 -12.95 40.62
N TYR A 145 17.39 -13.94 40.57
CA TYR A 145 16.18 -13.85 39.76
C TYR A 145 15.24 -12.73 40.25
N ASP A 146 15.04 -12.60 41.57
CA ASP A 146 14.11 -11.62 42.13
C ASP A 146 14.61 -10.17 41.86
N ALA A 147 15.90 -9.93 42.01
CA ALA A 147 16.52 -8.64 41.68
C ALA A 147 16.43 -8.31 40.20
N ARG A 148 16.60 -9.32 39.33
CA ARG A 148 16.38 -9.13 37.86
C ARG A 148 14.93 -8.78 37.54
N MET A 149 13.96 -9.41 38.22
CA MET A 149 12.56 -9.09 38.00
C MET A 149 12.18 -7.69 38.50
N GLU A 150 12.82 -7.20 39.59
CA GLU A 150 12.65 -5.81 40.00
C GLU A 150 13.16 -4.82 38.98
N LEU A 151 14.34 -5.05 38.37
CA LEU A 151 14.87 -4.24 37.31
C LEU A 151 13.98 -4.24 36.05
N TRP A 152 13.48 -5.41 35.68
CA TRP A 152 12.52 -5.55 34.59
C TRP A 152 11.24 -4.74 34.84
N ASN A 153 10.63 -4.93 36.00
CA ASN A 153 9.38 -4.26 36.38
C ASN A 153 9.55 -2.73 36.44
N SER A 154 10.67 -2.24 36.95
CA SER A 154 11.00 -0.83 36.94
C SER A 154 11.11 -0.29 35.52
N SER A 155 11.86 -0.97 34.66
CA SER A 155 12.04 -0.56 33.25
C SER A 155 10.73 -0.57 32.47
N VAL A 156 9.86 -1.57 32.69
CA VAL A 156 8.51 -1.62 32.10
C VAL A 156 7.66 -0.44 32.56
N LYS A 157 7.70 -0.14 33.87
CA LYS A 157 6.96 0.99 34.43
C LYS A 157 7.39 2.31 33.82
N ASP A 158 8.69 2.54 33.64
CA ASP A 158 9.23 3.75 33.01
C ASP A 158 8.72 3.91 31.56
N VAL A 159 8.70 2.81 30.77
CA VAL A 159 8.14 2.82 29.43
C VAL A 159 6.65 3.17 29.42
N ILE A 160 5.87 2.55 30.33
CA ILE A 160 4.44 2.85 30.45
C ILE A 160 4.21 4.32 30.82
N GLU A 161 4.93 4.84 31.82
CA GLU A 161 4.80 6.24 32.25
C GLU A 161 5.17 7.22 31.15
N ASN A 162 6.23 6.93 30.38
CA ASN A 162 6.65 7.78 29.26
C ASN A 162 5.64 7.73 28.13
N ASN A 163 5.19 6.57 27.74
CA ASN A 163 4.19 6.40 26.69
C ASN A 163 2.84 7.04 27.04
N THR A 164 2.43 6.97 28.30
CA THR A 164 1.18 7.60 28.77
C THR A 164 1.19 9.14 28.62
N LYS A 165 2.37 9.77 28.57
CA LYS A 165 2.49 11.21 28.33
C LYS A 165 2.38 11.58 26.85
N ILE A 166 2.50 10.59 25.94
CA ILE A 166 2.50 10.76 24.50
C ILE A 166 1.09 10.57 23.93
N ILE A 167 0.28 9.74 24.56
CA ILE A 167 -1.09 9.44 24.19
C ILE A 167 -2.05 10.41 24.89
#